data_7db7f6147a9b3b6a8190f5f65e3df286
#
_entry.id   7db7f6147a9b3b6a8190f5f65e3df286
#
_cell.length_a   1.000
_cell.length_b   1.000
_cell.length_c   1.000
_cell.angle_alpha   90.00
_cell.angle_beta   90.00
_cell.angle_gamma   90.00
#
_symmetry.space_group_name_H-M   'P 1'
#
loop_
_entity.id
_entity.type
_entity.pdbx_description
1 polymer ?
#
loop_
_entity_poly.entity_id
_entity_poly.type
_entity_poly.pdbx_seq_one_letter_code
_entity_poly.pdbx_strand_id
1 'polypeptide(L)'
;MKILILLLSLLTVNLQALSLSLENQVLLDDVVNKFDSLDVYKAYKQERIQRAKDMVAGLTTEQERIQAYLDLASDYRYYDSDSTIVYLEMARQLADDIDDRTAFVEAGILSAKILAIVGCYKECCDRLEEISRENIPQELLYKYYEVQELLYYELFHIDGSRAGFGKLYEDKYCAYMDSVILAAPAVSEYSLRSREKKALRQGDTESAMQFNIKRMEIADKGTVAESFVYYERSIIYDSMPGHDNDAINCLLKSAAIDLENSNQDVAAFTKLASRLVNIVDNDILNKLSGYSYDTMLQFHTRTRRLIGMDMIKETDNILRQQLVRQKHQLSWNFILLSILSALLVVALCYMVVLIRKGRILNRNLERSNSISNSYIVSFFELYSSYINRFTAFRSRVNTSLRRGNTDYVIGLTNPDKDITNEELKYMYDSFDKAFLDIFPTFIEDFNAHLKPEFQIIIKDASRLNTELRIFAMIRLGITDSSRIAELLHYSIKTVYNKRSSINARLCVTREEFEKFLVNYLNFPGKPSAS
;
A
#
# COMPACT_ATOMS: atom_id res chain seq x y z
N MET A 1 21.53 1.16 -0.06
CA MET A 1 21.42 1.02 -1.52
C MET A 1 20.98 -0.39 -1.96
N LYS A 2 21.62 -1.50 -1.55
CA LYS A 2 21.19 -2.87 -1.90
C LYS A 2 19.79 -3.26 -1.42
N ILE A 3 19.37 -2.83 -0.22
CA ILE A 3 18.03 -3.09 0.34
C ILE A 3 16.95 -2.28 -0.41
N LEU A 4 17.26 -1.08 -0.87
CA LEU A 4 16.35 -0.23 -1.66
C LEU A 4 16.14 -0.81 -3.08
N ILE A 5 17.18 -1.40 -3.65
CA ILE A 5 17.12 -2.09 -4.95
C ILE A 5 16.32 -3.40 -4.83
N LEU A 6 16.45 -4.12 -3.71
CA LEU A 6 15.67 -5.33 -3.43
C LEU A 6 14.19 -5.00 -3.19
N LEU A 7 13.86 -3.89 -2.54
CA LEU A 7 12.50 -3.39 -2.37
C LEU A 7 11.90 -2.89 -3.70
N LEU A 8 12.67 -2.25 -4.55
CA LEU A 8 12.23 -1.86 -5.90
C LEU A 8 12.05 -3.08 -6.83
N SER A 9 12.89 -4.11 -6.72
CA SER A 9 12.73 -5.34 -7.51
C SER A 9 11.53 -6.20 -7.05
N LEU A 10 11.14 -6.14 -5.77
CA LEU A 10 9.92 -6.76 -5.27
C LEU A 10 8.64 -6.02 -5.72
N LEU A 11 8.73 -4.73 -6.03
CA LEU A 11 7.63 -3.93 -6.59
C LEU A 11 7.44 -4.15 -8.10
N THR A 12 8.44 -4.67 -8.82
CA THR A 12 8.39 -4.87 -10.28
C THR A 12 8.00 -6.28 -10.73
N VAL A 13 7.81 -7.24 -9.82
CA VAL A 13 7.52 -8.66 -10.16
C VAL A 13 6.03 -8.94 -10.42
N ASN A 14 5.13 -7.95 -10.36
CA ASN A 14 3.69 -8.16 -10.58
C ASN A 14 3.10 -7.31 -11.73
N LEU A 15 3.80 -7.15 -12.86
CA LEU A 15 3.28 -6.41 -14.02
C LEU A 15 3.37 -7.23 -15.33
N GLN A 16 2.81 -8.45 -15.30
CA GLN A 16 2.25 -9.09 -16.49
C GLN A 16 0.77 -9.40 -16.25
N ALA A 17 0.02 -8.42 -15.78
CA ALA A 17 -1.43 -8.43 -15.95
C ALA A 17 -1.67 -8.13 -17.43
N LEU A 18 -2.45 -8.98 -18.11
CA LEU A 18 -2.94 -8.74 -19.45
C LEU A 18 -3.57 -7.34 -19.46
N SER A 19 -2.94 -6.36 -20.08
CA SER A 19 -3.52 -5.04 -20.23
C SER A 19 -4.47 -5.07 -21.42
N LEU A 20 -5.69 -4.55 -21.23
CA LEU A 20 -6.61 -4.35 -22.34
C LEU A 20 -5.95 -3.48 -23.42
N SER A 21 -6.15 -3.87 -24.69
CA SER A 21 -5.79 -2.98 -25.80
C SER A 21 -6.62 -1.69 -25.73
N LEU A 22 -6.10 -0.59 -26.31
CA LEU A 22 -6.83 0.68 -26.34
C LEU A 22 -8.22 0.53 -26.99
N GLU A 23 -8.33 -0.27 -28.07
CA GLU A 23 -9.60 -0.57 -28.72
C GLU A 23 -10.59 -1.25 -27.75
N ASN A 24 -10.11 -2.25 -26.99
CA ASN A 24 -10.95 -2.96 -26.02
C ASN A 24 -11.37 -2.08 -24.84
N GLN A 25 -10.55 -1.10 -24.44
CA GLN A 25 -10.94 -0.11 -23.43
C GLN A 25 -12.12 0.73 -23.91
N VAL A 26 -12.06 1.24 -25.14
CA VAL A 26 -13.16 2.02 -25.75
C VAL A 26 -14.44 1.19 -25.87
N LEU A 27 -14.32 -0.07 -26.29
CA LEU A 27 -15.49 -0.97 -26.39
C LEU A 27 -16.06 -1.31 -25.01
N LEU A 28 -15.22 -1.49 -24.00
CA LEU A 28 -15.66 -1.72 -22.62
C LEU A 28 -16.43 -0.53 -22.07
N ASP A 29 -15.90 0.67 -22.29
CA ASP A 29 -16.58 1.92 -21.89
C ASP A 29 -17.94 2.05 -22.59
N ASP A 30 -18.04 1.69 -23.87
CA ASP A 30 -19.31 1.64 -24.61
C ASP A 30 -20.29 0.66 -23.97
N VAL A 31 -19.87 -0.56 -23.67
CA VAL A 31 -20.69 -1.56 -22.97
C VAL A 31 -21.16 -1.06 -21.61
N VAL A 32 -20.24 -0.45 -20.82
CA VAL A 32 -20.57 0.09 -19.49
C VAL A 32 -21.60 1.23 -19.60
N ASN A 33 -21.44 2.13 -20.56
CA ASN A 33 -22.38 3.23 -20.79
C ASN A 33 -23.77 2.73 -21.25
N LYS A 34 -23.83 1.64 -22.01
CA LYS A 34 -25.10 1.03 -22.46
C LYS A 34 -25.94 0.46 -21.30
N PHE A 35 -25.31 0.09 -20.16
CA PHE A 35 -26.07 -0.28 -18.96
C PHE A 35 -26.97 0.85 -18.44
N ASP A 36 -26.57 2.09 -18.59
CA ASP A 36 -27.38 3.24 -18.17
C ASP A 36 -28.61 3.46 -19.09
N SER A 37 -28.62 2.81 -20.26
CA SER A 37 -29.69 2.89 -21.27
C SER A 37 -30.54 1.62 -21.34
N LEU A 38 -30.38 0.64 -20.46
CA LEU A 38 -31.08 -0.64 -20.48
C LEU A 38 -32.61 -0.51 -20.54
N ASP A 39 -33.16 0.40 -19.74
CA ASP A 39 -34.62 0.62 -19.70
C ASP A 39 -35.15 1.19 -21.03
N VAL A 40 -34.35 1.98 -21.71
CA VAL A 40 -34.68 2.54 -23.04
C VAL A 40 -34.72 1.42 -24.08
N TYR A 41 -33.74 0.52 -24.10
CA TYR A 41 -33.70 -0.61 -25.02
C TYR A 41 -34.87 -1.58 -24.77
N LYS A 42 -35.16 -1.87 -23.49
CA LYS A 42 -36.32 -2.70 -23.12
C LYS A 42 -37.65 -2.07 -23.55
N ALA A 43 -37.82 -0.77 -23.31
CA ALA A 43 -39.01 -0.04 -23.72
C ALA A 43 -39.20 -0.09 -25.25
N TYR A 44 -38.11 0.13 -26.01
CA TYR A 44 -38.15 0.03 -27.47
C TYR A 44 -38.52 -1.38 -27.97
N LYS A 45 -37.94 -2.42 -27.36
CA LYS A 45 -38.29 -3.81 -27.65
C LYS A 45 -39.77 -4.10 -27.38
N GLN A 46 -40.29 -3.66 -26.23
CA GLN A 46 -41.67 -3.84 -25.83
C GLN A 46 -42.64 -3.11 -26.78
N GLU A 47 -42.31 -1.88 -27.18
CA GLU A 47 -43.11 -1.11 -28.13
C GLU A 47 -43.16 -1.82 -29.51
N ARG A 48 -42.03 -2.36 -30.00
CA ARG A 48 -41.96 -3.13 -31.24
C ARG A 48 -42.86 -4.36 -31.16
N ILE A 49 -42.78 -5.11 -30.08
CA ILE A 49 -43.63 -6.29 -29.85
C ILE A 49 -45.10 -5.89 -29.75
N GLN A 50 -45.44 -4.80 -29.07
CA GLN A 50 -46.83 -4.35 -28.96
C GLN A 50 -47.41 -3.96 -30.32
N ARG A 51 -46.65 -3.24 -31.15
CA ARG A 51 -47.06 -2.92 -32.52
C ARG A 51 -47.33 -4.18 -33.37
N ALA A 52 -46.45 -5.21 -33.23
CA ALA A 52 -46.67 -6.49 -33.91
C ALA A 52 -47.95 -7.18 -33.44
N LYS A 53 -48.25 -7.17 -32.13
CA LYS A 53 -49.52 -7.70 -31.59
C LYS A 53 -50.75 -6.95 -32.12
N ASP A 54 -50.67 -5.63 -32.16
CA ASP A 54 -51.78 -4.80 -32.66
C ASP A 54 -52.06 -5.09 -34.16
N MET A 55 -50.98 -5.34 -34.95
CA MET A 55 -51.14 -5.73 -36.35
C MET A 55 -51.84 -7.07 -36.53
N VAL A 56 -51.62 -8.07 -35.68
CA VAL A 56 -52.28 -9.38 -35.74
C VAL A 56 -53.81 -9.25 -35.65
N ALA A 57 -54.30 -8.33 -34.82
CA ALA A 57 -55.74 -8.08 -34.64
C ALA A 57 -56.44 -7.60 -35.93
N GLY A 58 -55.70 -7.01 -36.88
CA GLY A 58 -56.25 -6.54 -38.17
C GLY A 58 -56.13 -7.54 -39.31
N LEU A 59 -55.55 -8.72 -39.12
CA LEU A 59 -55.33 -9.71 -40.16
C LEU A 59 -56.65 -10.49 -40.45
N THR A 60 -56.91 -10.75 -41.72
CA THR A 60 -58.16 -11.33 -42.16
C THR A 60 -58.06 -12.82 -42.54
N THR A 61 -56.84 -13.27 -42.92
CA THR A 61 -56.63 -14.67 -43.29
C THR A 61 -55.90 -15.45 -42.21
N GLU A 62 -56.22 -16.76 -42.11
CA GLU A 62 -55.56 -17.61 -41.10
C GLU A 62 -54.05 -17.80 -41.40
N GLN A 63 -53.69 -17.88 -42.71
CA GLN A 63 -52.27 -17.93 -43.10
C GLN A 63 -51.50 -16.72 -42.65
N GLU A 64 -52.02 -15.49 -42.82
CA GLU A 64 -51.36 -14.25 -42.32
C GLU A 64 -51.25 -14.27 -40.81
N ARG A 65 -52.26 -14.79 -40.08
CA ARG A 65 -52.21 -14.93 -38.62
C ARG A 65 -51.11 -15.90 -38.16
N ILE A 66 -51.00 -17.06 -38.84
CA ILE A 66 -49.95 -18.06 -38.56
C ILE A 66 -48.59 -17.41 -38.72
N GLN A 67 -48.35 -16.72 -39.86
CA GLN A 67 -47.07 -16.04 -40.10
C GLN A 67 -46.79 -14.97 -39.03
N ALA A 68 -47.79 -14.18 -38.68
CA ALA A 68 -47.63 -13.15 -37.64
C ALA A 68 -47.36 -13.74 -36.25
N TYR A 69 -47.90 -14.89 -35.91
CA TYR A 69 -47.56 -15.61 -34.67
C TYR A 69 -46.13 -16.16 -34.70
N LEU A 70 -45.64 -16.66 -35.83
CA LEU A 70 -44.26 -17.10 -36.02
C LEU A 70 -43.28 -15.92 -35.90
N ASP A 71 -43.65 -14.76 -36.45
CA ASP A 71 -42.87 -13.52 -36.37
C ASP A 71 -42.81 -12.99 -34.91
N LEU A 72 -43.96 -12.97 -34.22
CA LEU A 72 -44.01 -12.65 -32.79
C LEU A 72 -43.17 -13.61 -31.95
N ALA A 73 -43.27 -14.90 -32.21
CA ALA A 73 -42.43 -15.88 -31.54
C ALA A 73 -40.93 -15.64 -31.79
N SER A 74 -40.58 -15.22 -33.02
CA SER A 74 -39.19 -14.82 -33.35
C SER A 74 -38.74 -13.57 -32.57
N ASP A 75 -39.64 -12.59 -32.41
CA ASP A 75 -39.37 -11.38 -31.61
C ASP A 75 -39.17 -11.68 -30.14
N TYR A 76 -39.89 -12.64 -29.59
CA TYR A 76 -39.75 -13.06 -28.19
C TYR A 76 -38.61 -14.04 -27.92
N ARG A 77 -38.05 -14.72 -28.94
CA ARG A 77 -37.14 -15.87 -28.83
C ARG A 77 -36.02 -15.73 -27.80
N TYR A 78 -35.38 -14.59 -27.73
CA TYR A 78 -34.28 -14.31 -26.81
C TYR A 78 -34.65 -13.24 -25.78
N TYR A 79 -35.95 -12.93 -25.64
CA TYR A 79 -36.45 -11.94 -24.71
C TYR A 79 -37.36 -12.55 -23.63
N ASP A 80 -38.26 -13.43 -24.02
CA ASP A 80 -39.19 -14.14 -23.13
C ASP A 80 -39.57 -15.49 -23.72
N SER A 81 -39.03 -16.57 -23.14
CA SER A 81 -39.25 -17.94 -23.63
C SER A 81 -40.69 -18.41 -23.49
N ASP A 82 -41.40 -18.01 -22.44
CA ASP A 82 -42.77 -18.40 -22.19
C ASP A 82 -43.70 -17.82 -23.25
N SER A 83 -43.58 -16.51 -23.54
CA SER A 83 -44.30 -15.87 -24.64
C SER A 83 -43.95 -16.49 -25.99
N THR A 84 -42.67 -16.85 -26.22
CA THR A 84 -42.26 -17.53 -27.45
C THR A 84 -43.05 -18.84 -27.64
N ILE A 85 -43.11 -19.69 -26.61
CA ILE A 85 -43.85 -20.97 -26.65
C ILE A 85 -45.33 -20.72 -26.89
N VAL A 86 -45.93 -19.74 -26.20
CA VAL A 86 -47.37 -19.42 -26.38
C VAL A 86 -47.67 -19.08 -27.83
N TYR A 87 -46.90 -18.19 -28.48
CA TYR A 87 -47.18 -17.82 -29.88
C TYR A 87 -46.88 -18.95 -30.86
N LEU A 88 -45.89 -19.79 -30.59
CA LEU A 88 -45.66 -21.00 -31.40
C LEU A 88 -46.80 -22.02 -31.29
N GLU A 89 -47.37 -22.19 -30.10
CA GLU A 89 -48.56 -23.06 -29.93
C GLU A 89 -49.79 -22.48 -30.62
N MET A 90 -49.99 -21.15 -30.57
CA MET A 90 -51.09 -20.49 -31.32
C MET A 90 -50.90 -20.67 -32.83
N ALA A 91 -49.70 -20.52 -33.37
CA ALA A 91 -49.39 -20.76 -34.77
C ALA A 91 -49.64 -22.23 -35.15
N ARG A 92 -49.19 -23.18 -34.31
CA ARG A 92 -49.32 -24.62 -34.52
C ARG A 92 -50.80 -25.07 -34.55
N GLN A 93 -51.58 -24.62 -33.55
CA GLN A 93 -52.95 -24.95 -33.44
C GLN A 93 -53.73 -24.41 -34.65
N LEU A 94 -53.53 -23.17 -35.03
CA LEU A 94 -54.16 -22.55 -36.16
C LEU A 94 -53.78 -23.24 -37.48
N ALA A 95 -52.53 -23.68 -37.64
CA ALA A 95 -52.05 -24.44 -38.79
C ALA A 95 -52.71 -25.83 -38.87
N ASP A 96 -52.93 -26.48 -37.72
CA ASP A 96 -53.72 -27.77 -37.68
C ASP A 96 -55.17 -27.57 -38.06
N ASP A 97 -55.83 -26.50 -37.58
CA ASP A 97 -57.23 -26.18 -37.87
C ASP A 97 -57.47 -25.94 -39.35
N ILE A 98 -56.50 -25.45 -40.13
CA ILE A 98 -56.62 -25.20 -41.57
C ILE A 98 -55.91 -26.25 -42.45
N ASP A 99 -55.38 -27.33 -41.84
CA ASP A 99 -54.63 -28.41 -42.50
C ASP A 99 -53.33 -27.91 -43.20
N ASP A 100 -52.68 -26.82 -42.68
CA ASP A 100 -51.40 -26.36 -43.15
C ASP A 100 -50.28 -27.17 -42.47
N ARG A 101 -49.98 -28.31 -43.08
CA ARG A 101 -48.97 -29.23 -42.52
C ARG A 101 -47.58 -28.63 -42.45
N THR A 102 -47.20 -27.76 -43.38
CA THR A 102 -45.88 -27.12 -43.38
C THR A 102 -45.71 -26.17 -42.18
N ALA A 103 -46.67 -25.27 -41.96
CA ALA A 103 -46.66 -24.35 -40.83
C ALA A 103 -46.79 -25.11 -39.51
N PHE A 104 -47.61 -26.18 -39.43
CA PHE A 104 -47.69 -27.04 -38.23
C PHE A 104 -46.34 -27.64 -37.85
N VAL A 105 -45.60 -28.20 -38.81
CA VAL A 105 -44.26 -28.76 -38.60
C VAL A 105 -43.24 -27.68 -38.23
N GLU A 106 -43.27 -26.53 -38.91
CA GLU A 106 -42.34 -25.43 -38.62
C GLU A 106 -42.54 -24.90 -37.21
N ALA A 107 -43.77 -24.58 -36.81
CA ALA A 107 -44.09 -24.13 -35.45
C ALA A 107 -43.68 -25.18 -34.40
N GLY A 108 -43.89 -26.46 -34.67
CA GLY A 108 -43.50 -27.56 -33.80
C GLY A 108 -41.99 -27.70 -33.65
N ILE A 109 -41.22 -27.58 -34.73
CA ILE A 109 -39.75 -27.59 -34.70
C ILE A 109 -39.20 -26.41 -33.88
N LEU A 110 -39.74 -25.20 -34.07
CA LEU A 110 -39.35 -24.00 -33.33
C LEU A 110 -39.72 -24.12 -31.85
N SER A 111 -40.90 -24.68 -31.53
CA SER A 111 -41.29 -24.97 -30.13
C SER A 111 -40.34 -25.97 -29.48
N ALA A 112 -40.02 -27.08 -30.16
CA ALA A 112 -39.02 -28.04 -29.66
C ALA A 112 -37.64 -27.39 -29.43
N LYS A 113 -37.22 -26.45 -30.29
CA LYS A 113 -35.97 -25.71 -30.13
C LYS A 113 -35.95 -24.90 -28.83
N ILE A 114 -37.04 -24.16 -28.55
CA ILE A 114 -37.11 -23.36 -27.30
C ILE A 114 -37.17 -24.29 -26.08
N LEU A 115 -37.94 -25.39 -26.14
CA LEU A 115 -37.99 -26.38 -25.07
C LEU A 115 -36.61 -26.97 -24.76
N ALA A 116 -35.79 -27.26 -25.78
CA ALA A 116 -34.39 -27.68 -25.59
C ALA A 116 -33.56 -26.59 -24.90
N ILE A 117 -33.66 -25.31 -25.34
CA ILE A 117 -32.95 -24.18 -24.77
C ILE A 117 -33.29 -23.97 -23.28
N VAL A 118 -34.56 -24.05 -22.90
CA VAL A 118 -35.00 -23.86 -21.49
C VAL A 118 -34.78 -25.10 -20.62
N GLY A 119 -34.38 -26.23 -21.22
CA GLY A 119 -34.07 -27.47 -20.50
C GLY A 119 -35.25 -28.36 -20.22
N CYS A 120 -36.37 -28.16 -20.93
CA CYS A 120 -37.55 -29.05 -20.96
C CYS A 120 -37.32 -30.17 -21.97
N TYR A 121 -36.34 -31.06 -21.70
CA TYR A 121 -35.85 -32.04 -22.68
C TYR A 121 -36.89 -33.14 -22.98
N LYS A 122 -37.68 -33.51 -21.98
CA LYS A 122 -38.75 -34.50 -22.20
C LYS A 122 -39.83 -33.96 -23.14
N GLU A 123 -40.28 -32.74 -22.88
CA GLU A 123 -41.25 -32.01 -23.69
C GLU A 123 -40.72 -31.75 -25.11
N CYS A 124 -39.40 -31.45 -25.22
CA CYS A 124 -38.74 -31.32 -26.52
C CYS A 124 -38.80 -32.66 -27.31
N CYS A 125 -38.46 -33.79 -26.67
CA CYS A 125 -38.54 -35.10 -27.30
C CYS A 125 -39.98 -35.43 -27.73
N ASP A 126 -40.96 -35.22 -26.85
CA ASP A 126 -42.38 -35.48 -27.17
C ASP A 126 -42.84 -34.65 -28.37
N ARG A 127 -42.43 -33.38 -28.43
CA ARG A 127 -42.73 -32.48 -29.56
C ARG A 127 -42.10 -32.97 -30.87
N LEU A 128 -40.86 -33.45 -30.85
CA LEU A 128 -40.18 -33.97 -32.02
C LEU A 128 -40.77 -35.32 -32.47
N GLU A 129 -41.28 -36.15 -31.56
CA GLU A 129 -41.98 -37.40 -31.85
C GLU A 129 -43.35 -37.13 -32.50
N GLU A 130 -44.13 -36.13 -32.02
CA GLU A 130 -45.38 -35.69 -32.62
C GLU A 130 -45.25 -35.27 -34.10
N ILE A 131 -44.11 -34.64 -34.47
CA ILE A 131 -43.83 -34.17 -35.81
C ILE A 131 -43.64 -35.36 -36.79
N SER A 132 -43.15 -36.49 -36.34
CA SER A 132 -42.75 -37.66 -37.11
C SER A 132 -41.86 -37.34 -38.33
N ARG A 133 -40.59 -37.84 -38.30
CA ARG A 133 -39.61 -37.56 -39.36
C ARG A 133 -40.06 -37.74 -40.77
N GLU A 134 -40.97 -38.75 -41.02
CA GLU A 134 -41.47 -39.10 -42.34
C GLU A 134 -42.39 -38.03 -42.95
N ASN A 135 -42.91 -37.16 -42.10
CA ASN A 135 -43.86 -36.11 -42.47
C ASN A 135 -43.20 -34.71 -42.53
N ILE A 136 -41.86 -34.59 -42.37
CA ILE A 136 -41.17 -33.31 -42.40
C ILE A 136 -40.95 -32.92 -43.87
N PRO A 137 -41.40 -31.72 -44.30
CA PRO A 137 -41.04 -31.18 -45.59
C PRO A 137 -39.51 -31.06 -45.77
N GLN A 138 -39.01 -31.33 -46.98
CA GLN A 138 -37.55 -31.36 -47.26
C GLN A 138 -36.88 -30.02 -46.89
N GLU A 139 -37.55 -28.89 -47.07
CA GLU A 139 -37.12 -27.55 -46.76
C GLU A 139 -37.00 -27.27 -45.24
N LEU A 140 -37.61 -28.08 -44.39
CA LEU A 140 -37.54 -27.95 -42.93
C LEU A 140 -36.66 -29.02 -42.27
N LEU A 141 -36.15 -29.98 -43.03
CA LEU A 141 -35.43 -31.12 -42.49
C LEU A 141 -34.14 -30.70 -41.75
N TYR A 142 -33.42 -29.71 -42.27
CA TYR A 142 -32.23 -29.22 -41.62
C TYR A 142 -32.55 -28.49 -40.29
N LYS A 143 -33.71 -27.80 -40.19
CA LYS A 143 -34.17 -27.17 -38.95
C LYS A 143 -34.45 -28.23 -37.87
N TYR A 144 -35.08 -29.34 -38.27
CA TYR A 144 -35.30 -30.48 -37.38
C TYR A 144 -33.99 -31.08 -36.88
N TYR A 145 -33.01 -31.29 -37.76
CA TYR A 145 -31.71 -31.81 -37.37
C TYR A 145 -30.95 -30.82 -36.46
N GLU A 146 -31.10 -29.53 -36.67
CA GLU A 146 -30.51 -28.51 -35.79
C GLU A 146 -31.09 -28.61 -34.36
N VAL A 147 -32.37 -28.86 -34.20
CA VAL A 147 -32.97 -29.07 -32.87
C VAL A 147 -32.42 -30.33 -32.20
N GLN A 148 -32.27 -31.42 -32.96
CA GLN A 148 -31.65 -32.65 -32.46
C GLN A 148 -30.17 -32.42 -32.08
N GLU A 149 -29.41 -31.70 -32.92
CA GLU A 149 -28.04 -31.28 -32.62
C GLU A 149 -27.99 -30.52 -31.30
N LEU A 150 -28.86 -29.52 -31.13
CA LEU A 150 -28.93 -28.70 -29.92
C LEU A 150 -29.33 -29.55 -28.70
N LEU A 151 -30.34 -30.40 -28.79
CA LEU A 151 -30.78 -31.26 -27.70
C LEU A 151 -29.64 -32.14 -27.17
N TYR A 152 -28.91 -32.82 -28.09
CA TYR A 152 -27.80 -33.68 -27.67
C TYR A 152 -26.56 -32.91 -27.24
N TYR A 153 -26.35 -31.69 -27.74
CA TYR A 153 -25.35 -30.77 -27.21
C TYR A 153 -25.64 -30.42 -25.74
N GLU A 154 -26.90 -30.04 -25.44
CA GLU A 154 -27.35 -29.69 -24.10
C GLU A 154 -27.24 -30.90 -23.14
N LEU A 155 -27.70 -32.07 -23.54
CA LEU A 155 -27.59 -33.30 -22.76
C LEU A 155 -26.13 -33.71 -22.49
N PHE A 156 -25.25 -33.56 -23.49
CA PHE A 156 -23.84 -33.82 -23.33
C PHE A 156 -23.17 -32.91 -22.27
N HIS A 157 -23.49 -31.62 -22.30
CA HIS A 157 -22.91 -30.64 -21.36
C HIS A 157 -23.46 -30.81 -19.94
N ILE A 158 -24.68 -31.24 -19.74
CA ILE A 158 -25.27 -31.46 -18.41
C ILE A 158 -24.81 -32.80 -17.80
N ASP A 159 -24.83 -33.87 -18.56
CA ASP A 159 -24.63 -35.23 -18.07
C ASP A 159 -23.32 -35.89 -18.55
N GLY A 160 -22.51 -35.18 -19.35
CA GLY A 160 -21.30 -35.72 -19.97
C GLY A 160 -20.24 -36.26 -19.00
N SER A 161 -20.30 -35.83 -17.73
CA SER A 161 -19.44 -36.35 -16.67
C SER A 161 -19.98 -37.60 -15.97
N ARG A 162 -21.25 -37.99 -16.23
CA ARG A 162 -21.87 -39.14 -15.58
C ARG A 162 -21.72 -40.40 -16.42
N ALA A 163 -21.29 -41.47 -15.78
CA ALA A 163 -20.92 -42.74 -16.41
C ALA A 163 -22.06 -43.30 -17.31
N GLY A 164 -21.73 -43.45 -18.58
CA GLY A 164 -22.52 -44.25 -19.54
C GLY A 164 -23.22 -43.45 -20.64
N PHE A 165 -23.72 -42.25 -20.41
CA PHE A 165 -24.51 -41.52 -21.42
C PHE A 165 -23.70 -40.44 -22.18
N GLY A 166 -22.63 -39.92 -21.63
CA GLY A 166 -21.86 -38.84 -22.25
C GLY A 166 -21.38 -39.16 -23.65
N LYS A 167 -20.82 -40.37 -23.85
CA LYS A 167 -20.36 -40.81 -25.18
C LYS A 167 -21.51 -40.95 -26.16
N LEU A 168 -22.64 -41.51 -25.72
CA LEU A 168 -23.84 -41.64 -26.54
C LEU A 168 -24.35 -40.27 -27.00
N TYR A 169 -24.42 -39.29 -26.11
CA TYR A 169 -24.88 -37.93 -26.43
C TYR A 169 -23.88 -37.22 -27.36
N GLU A 170 -22.58 -37.38 -27.14
CA GLU A 170 -21.55 -36.85 -28.02
C GLU A 170 -21.65 -37.41 -29.44
N ASP A 171 -21.79 -38.75 -29.57
CA ASP A 171 -21.91 -39.41 -30.87
C ASP A 171 -23.17 -38.94 -31.63
N LYS A 172 -24.30 -38.81 -30.92
CA LYS A 172 -25.53 -38.28 -31.52
C LYS A 172 -25.40 -36.80 -31.89
N TYR A 173 -24.81 -35.98 -31.04
CA TYR A 173 -24.54 -34.58 -31.34
C TYR A 173 -23.72 -34.44 -32.65
N CYS A 174 -22.64 -35.20 -32.78
CA CYS A 174 -21.84 -35.22 -34.00
C CYS A 174 -22.59 -35.71 -35.22
N ALA A 175 -23.38 -36.77 -35.08
CA ALA A 175 -24.17 -37.31 -36.18
C ALA A 175 -25.25 -36.32 -36.70
N TYR A 176 -25.93 -35.61 -35.79
CA TYR A 176 -26.91 -34.62 -36.18
C TYR A 176 -26.26 -33.36 -36.76
N MET A 177 -25.09 -32.95 -36.27
CA MET A 177 -24.28 -31.89 -36.87
C MET A 177 -23.96 -32.21 -38.35
N ASP A 178 -23.52 -33.44 -38.64
CA ASP A 178 -23.31 -33.90 -40.02
C ASP A 178 -24.62 -33.90 -40.85
N SER A 179 -25.75 -34.28 -40.22
CA SER A 179 -27.05 -34.23 -40.88
C SER A 179 -27.49 -32.81 -41.25
N VAL A 180 -27.23 -31.82 -40.38
CA VAL A 180 -27.43 -30.37 -40.68
C VAL A 180 -26.59 -29.95 -41.87
N ILE A 181 -25.29 -30.29 -41.88
CA ILE A 181 -24.36 -29.93 -42.97
C ILE A 181 -24.82 -30.47 -44.33
N LEU A 182 -25.38 -31.67 -44.32
CA LEU A 182 -25.85 -32.34 -45.54
C LEU A 182 -27.21 -31.82 -46.04
N ALA A 183 -28.12 -31.49 -45.11
CA ALA A 183 -29.51 -31.11 -45.44
C ALA A 183 -29.67 -29.60 -45.68
N ALA A 184 -28.88 -28.77 -45.04
CA ALA A 184 -28.98 -27.31 -45.14
C ALA A 184 -28.32 -26.77 -46.42
N PRO A 185 -28.81 -25.63 -46.98
CA PRO A 185 -28.10 -24.94 -48.06
C PRO A 185 -26.66 -24.59 -47.66
N ALA A 186 -25.72 -24.84 -48.57
CA ALA A 186 -24.27 -24.80 -48.26
C ALA A 186 -23.78 -23.44 -47.71
N VAL A 187 -24.42 -22.34 -48.05
CA VAL A 187 -24.07 -20.96 -47.62
C VAL A 187 -25.07 -20.43 -46.58
N SER A 188 -25.92 -21.28 -46.01
CA SER A 188 -26.84 -20.89 -44.94
C SER A 188 -26.12 -20.79 -43.59
N GLU A 189 -26.65 -19.97 -42.67
CA GLU A 189 -26.21 -19.90 -41.28
C GLU A 189 -26.14 -21.29 -40.63
N TYR A 190 -27.13 -22.14 -40.87
CA TYR A 190 -27.18 -23.50 -40.31
C TYR A 190 -26.00 -24.36 -40.74
N SER A 191 -25.71 -24.43 -42.04
CA SER A 191 -24.60 -25.23 -42.59
C SER A 191 -23.25 -24.67 -42.17
N LEU A 192 -23.08 -23.36 -42.27
CA LEU A 192 -21.80 -22.71 -41.93
C LEU A 192 -21.48 -22.84 -40.42
N ARG A 193 -22.50 -22.68 -39.56
CA ARG A 193 -22.34 -22.82 -38.09
C ARG A 193 -21.96 -24.24 -37.71
N SER A 194 -22.65 -25.26 -38.27
CA SER A 194 -22.30 -26.65 -37.98
C SER A 194 -20.90 -27.02 -38.53
N ARG A 195 -20.47 -26.48 -39.66
CA ARG A 195 -19.11 -26.66 -40.20
C ARG A 195 -18.07 -25.99 -39.30
N GLU A 196 -18.33 -24.78 -38.83
CA GLU A 196 -17.49 -24.07 -37.88
C GLU A 196 -17.28 -24.88 -36.59
N LYS A 197 -18.38 -25.34 -35.95
CA LYS A 197 -18.34 -26.18 -34.76
C LYS A 197 -17.57 -27.49 -35.00
N LYS A 198 -17.79 -28.14 -36.15
CA LYS A 198 -17.08 -29.36 -36.52
C LYS A 198 -15.59 -29.15 -36.66
N ALA A 199 -15.15 -28.08 -37.38
CA ALA A 199 -13.75 -27.73 -37.53
C ALA A 199 -13.09 -27.43 -36.18
N LEU A 200 -13.76 -26.66 -35.31
CA LEU A 200 -13.27 -26.34 -33.98
C LEU A 200 -13.10 -27.61 -33.12
N ARG A 201 -14.01 -28.53 -33.14
CA ARG A 201 -13.90 -29.83 -32.44
C ARG A 201 -12.75 -30.69 -32.95
N GLN A 202 -12.38 -30.56 -34.23
CA GLN A 202 -11.26 -31.26 -34.85
C GLN A 202 -9.92 -30.55 -34.59
N GLY A 203 -9.92 -29.37 -33.92
CA GLY A 203 -8.74 -28.55 -33.68
C GLY A 203 -8.29 -27.74 -34.89
N ASP A 204 -9.11 -27.73 -35.96
CA ASP A 204 -8.85 -26.91 -37.18
C ASP A 204 -9.43 -25.51 -36.98
N THR A 205 -8.65 -24.69 -36.25
CA THR A 205 -9.06 -23.30 -35.95
C THR A 205 -9.06 -22.40 -37.20
N GLU A 206 -8.25 -22.73 -38.21
CA GLU A 206 -8.20 -21.95 -39.45
C GLU A 206 -9.50 -22.12 -40.25
N SER A 207 -9.92 -23.36 -40.49
CA SER A 207 -11.21 -23.63 -41.14
C SER A 207 -12.40 -23.09 -40.34
N ALA A 208 -12.37 -23.22 -39.01
CA ALA A 208 -13.40 -22.67 -38.15
C ALA A 208 -13.49 -21.13 -38.34
N MET A 209 -12.40 -20.41 -38.36
CA MET A 209 -12.37 -18.97 -38.61
C MET A 209 -12.89 -18.59 -39.99
N GLN A 210 -12.55 -19.36 -41.03
CA GLN A 210 -13.05 -19.12 -42.38
C GLN A 210 -14.60 -19.30 -42.47
N PHE A 211 -15.16 -20.30 -41.80
CA PHE A 211 -16.62 -20.46 -41.71
C PHE A 211 -17.26 -19.33 -40.92
N ASN A 212 -16.65 -18.90 -39.82
CA ASN A 212 -17.15 -17.78 -39.02
C ASN A 212 -17.15 -16.46 -39.83
N ILE A 213 -16.11 -16.18 -40.62
CA ILE A 213 -16.06 -15.01 -41.50
C ILE A 213 -17.22 -15.02 -42.50
N LYS A 214 -17.49 -16.19 -43.13
CA LYS A 214 -18.63 -16.33 -44.06
C LYS A 214 -19.97 -16.12 -43.36
N ARG A 215 -20.13 -16.56 -42.11
CA ARG A 215 -21.31 -16.28 -41.29
C ARG A 215 -21.47 -14.79 -41.03
N MET A 216 -20.40 -14.08 -40.73
CA MET A 216 -20.41 -12.63 -40.55
C MET A 216 -20.84 -11.86 -41.80
N GLU A 217 -20.53 -12.39 -43.01
CA GLU A 217 -20.93 -11.78 -44.27
C GLU A 217 -22.45 -11.88 -44.53
N ILE A 218 -23.12 -12.92 -44.00
CA ILE A 218 -24.56 -13.14 -44.16
C ILE A 218 -25.41 -12.68 -42.96
N ALA A 219 -24.79 -12.37 -41.84
CA ALA A 219 -25.47 -11.86 -40.66
C ALA A 219 -25.88 -10.39 -40.84
N ASP A 220 -27.13 -10.07 -40.55
CA ASP A 220 -27.58 -8.68 -40.55
C ASP A 220 -26.92 -7.90 -39.41
N LYS A 221 -26.39 -6.73 -39.74
CA LYS A 221 -25.68 -5.87 -38.79
C LYS A 221 -26.59 -5.36 -37.68
N GLY A 222 -26.05 -5.27 -36.48
CA GLY A 222 -26.75 -4.80 -35.29
C GLY A 222 -27.80 -5.76 -34.76
N THR A 223 -27.86 -7.00 -35.28
CA THR A 223 -28.83 -8.01 -34.86
C THR A 223 -28.24 -9.04 -33.92
N VAL A 224 -29.09 -9.77 -33.22
CA VAL A 224 -28.71 -10.90 -32.35
C VAL A 224 -27.94 -11.97 -33.14
N ALA A 225 -28.18 -12.11 -34.47
CA ALA A 225 -27.44 -13.03 -35.33
C ALA A 225 -25.94 -12.61 -35.40
N GLU A 226 -25.64 -11.34 -35.60
CA GLU A 226 -24.28 -10.83 -35.57
C GLU A 226 -23.61 -11.01 -34.20
N SER A 227 -24.34 -10.75 -33.12
CA SER A 227 -23.89 -10.99 -31.75
C SER A 227 -23.40 -12.42 -31.53
N PHE A 228 -24.18 -13.41 -31.97
CA PHE A 228 -23.78 -14.81 -31.89
C PHE A 228 -22.52 -15.14 -32.69
N VAL A 229 -22.36 -14.58 -33.90
CA VAL A 229 -21.14 -14.79 -34.70
C VAL A 229 -19.92 -14.24 -33.95
N TYR A 230 -20.01 -13.06 -33.33
CA TYR A 230 -18.92 -12.52 -32.47
C TYR A 230 -18.66 -13.42 -31.26
N TYR A 231 -19.69 -13.86 -30.56
CA TYR A 231 -19.55 -14.77 -29.42
C TYR A 231 -18.80 -16.05 -29.80
N GLU A 232 -19.23 -16.71 -30.90
CA GLU A 232 -18.61 -17.96 -31.36
C GLU A 232 -17.19 -17.72 -31.90
N ARG A 233 -16.91 -16.57 -32.53
CA ARG A 233 -15.53 -16.15 -32.87
C ARG A 233 -14.63 -16.04 -31.63
N SER A 234 -15.15 -15.58 -30.52
CA SER A 234 -14.38 -15.54 -29.27
C SER A 234 -13.96 -16.94 -28.81
N ILE A 235 -14.78 -17.96 -29.09
CA ILE A 235 -14.45 -19.36 -28.76
C ILE A 235 -13.34 -19.89 -29.68
N ILE A 236 -13.31 -19.48 -30.93
CA ILE A 236 -12.23 -19.82 -31.86
C ILE A 236 -10.92 -19.21 -31.38
N TYR A 237 -10.91 -17.92 -31.01
CA TYR A 237 -9.73 -17.24 -30.45
C TYR A 237 -9.24 -17.87 -29.14
N ASP A 238 -10.15 -18.42 -28.29
CA ASP A 238 -9.76 -19.14 -27.09
C ASP A 238 -8.92 -20.37 -27.36
N SER A 239 -9.06 -20.95 -28.54
CA SER A 239 -8.27 -22.09 -28.99
C SER A 239 -6.93 -21.70 -29.62
N MET A 240 -6.66 -20.39 -29.74
CA MET A 240 -5.47 -19.82 -30.40
C MET A 240 -4.59 -19.10 -29.37
N PRO A 241 -3.39 -19.61 -29.05
CA PRO A 241 -2.51 -18.97 -28.06
C PRO A 241 -2.16 -17.51 -28.44
N GLY A 242 -2.25 -16.60 -27.49
CA GLY A 242 -1.89 -15.18 -27.66
C GLY A 242 -2.98 -14.28 -28.24
N HIS A 243 -4.20 -14.81 -28.48
CA HIS A 243 -5.35 -14.07 -29.02
C HIS A 243 -6.37 -13.66 -27.94
N ASP A 244 -5.95 -13.54 -26.67
CA ASP A 244 -6.84 -13.16 -25.57
C ASP A 244 -7.53 -11.81 -25.78
N ASN A 245 -6.80 -10.80 -26.29
CA ASN A 245 -7.39 -9.49 -26.60
C ASN A 245 -8.38 -9.55 -27.75
N ASP A 246 -8.17 -10.41 -28.76
CA ASP A 246 -9.10 -10.61 -29.88
C ASP A 246 -10.38 -11.29 -29.39
N ALA A 247 -10.26 -12.28 -28.50
CA ALA A 247 -11.41 -12.92 -27.87
C ALA A 247 -12.24 -11.91 -27.05
N ILE A 248 -11.58 -11.07 -26.24
CA ILE A 248 -12.25 -10.01 -25.46
C ILE A 248 -12.92 -9.00 -26.40
N ASN A 249 -12.27 -8.59 -27.48
CA ASN A 249 -12.85 -7.69 -28.50
C ASN A 249 -14.18 -8.22 -29.03
N CYS A 250 -14.18 -9.50 -29.44
CA CYS A 250 -15.38 -10.15 -29.94
C CYS A 250 -16.49 -10.24 -28.88
N LEU A 251 -16.15 -10.56 -27.63
CA LEU A 251 -17.11 -10.61 -26.54
C LEU A 251 -17.72 -9.24 -26.23
N LEU A 252 -16.92 -8.17 -26.27
CA LEU A 252 -17.39 -6.80 -26.07
C LEU A 252 -18.37 -6.37 -27.18
N LYS A 253 -18.05 -6.68 -28.45
CA LYS A 253 -18.94 -6.42 -29.58
C LYS A 253 -20.25 -7.20 -29.44
N SER A 254 -20.18 -8.48 -29.09
CA SER A 254 -21.36 -9.31 -28.83
C SER A 254 -22.23 -8.73 -27.71
N ALA A 255 -21.60 -8.39 -26.55
CA ALA A 255 -22.32 -7.83 -25.41
C ALA A 255 -22.99 -6.48 -25.72
N ALA A 256 -22.33 -5.61 -26.48
CA ALA A 256 -22.90 -4.31 -26.88
C ALA A 256 -24.18 -4.50 -27.72
N ILE A 257 -24.14 -5.42 -28.70
CA ILE A 257 -25.30 -5.74 -29.56
C ILE A 257 -26.41 -6.39 -28.73
N ASP A 258 -26.09 -7.28 -27.80
CA ASP A 258 -27.08 -7.96 -26.95
C ASP A 258 -27.84 -6.95 -26.07
N LEU A 259 -27.15 -5.93 -25.49
CA LEU A 259 -27.83 -4.87 -24.74
C LEU A 259 -28.82 -4.08 -25.60
N GLU A 260 -28.38 -3.63 -26.79
CA GLU A 260 -29.19 -2.85 -27.72
C GLU A 260 -30.48 -3.61 -28.18
N ASN A 261 -30.36 -4.93 -28.31
CA ASN A 261 -31.46 -5.77 -28.71
C ASN A 261 -32.31 -6.32 -27.54
N SER A 262 -31.94 -5.95 -26.30
CA SER A 262 -32.52 -6.56 -25.09
C SER A 262 -32.48 -8.09 -25.11
N ASN A 263 -31.38 -8.64 -25.67
CA ASN A 263 -31.17 -10.09 -25.72
C ASN A 263 -30.82 -10.59 -24.32
N GLN A 264 -31.58 -11.55 -23.83
CA GLN A 264 -31.38 -12.16 -22.52
C GLN A 264 -30.45 -13.39 -22.56
N ASP A 265 -29.82 -13.64 -23.70
CA ASP A 265 -28.75 -14.61 -23.82
C ASP A 265 -27.42 -13.98 -23.33
N VAL A 266 -27.11 -14.13 -22.06
CA VAL A 266 -25.99 -13.48 -21.37
C VAL A 266 -24.65 -14.22 -21.49
N ALA A 267 -24.51 -15.11 -22.49
CA ALA A 267 -23.28 -15.90 -22.64
C ALA A 267 -22.01 -15.01 -22.77
N ALA A 268 -22.12 -13.93 -23.56
CA ALA A 268 -21.01 -12.97 -23.71
C ALA A 268 -20.64 -12.29 -22.39
N PHE A 269 -21.63 -11.85 -21.60
CA PHE A 269 -21.40 -11.20 -20.31
C PHE A 269 -20.76 -12.13 -19.29
N THR A 270 -21.25 -13.37 -19.20
CA THR A 270 -20.68 -14.39 -18.31
C THR A 270 -19.21 -14.63 -18.62
N LYS A 271 -18.88 -14.77 -19.91
CA LYS A 271 -17.52 -15.02 -20.36
C LYS A 271 -16.62 -13.79 -20.22
N LEU A 272 -17.14 -12.58 -20.46
CA LEU A 272 -16.44 -11.32 -20.19
C LEU A 272 -16.11 -11.17 -18.73
N ALA A 273 -17.08 -11.39 -17.83
CA ALA A 273 -16.85 -11.28 -16.40
C ALA A 273 -15.69 -12.17 -15.94
N SER A 274 -15.64 -13.43 -16.42
CA SER A 274 -14.54 -14.34 -16.06
C SER A 274 -13.17 -13.91 -16.62
N ARG A 275 -13.13 -13.34 -17.84
CA ARG A 275 -11.87 -12.93 -18.47
C ARG A 275 -11.32 -11.58 -17.97
N LEU A 276 -12.21 -10.69 -17.56
CA LEU A 276 -11.86 -9.35 -17.09
C LEU A 276 -11.46 -9.30 -15.60
N VAL A 277 -11.56 -10.43 -14.90
CA VAL A 277 -11.04 -10.55 -13.54
C VAL A 277 -9.56 -10.19 -13.52
N ASN A 278 -9.13 -9.34 -12.60
CA ASN A 278 -7.77 -8.77 -12.46
C ASN A 278 -7.36 -7.75 -13.55
N ILE A 279 -8.23 -7.43 -14.51
CA ILE A 279 -7.92 -6.51 -15.60
C ILE A 279 -8.66 -5.19 -15.41
N VAL A 280 -9.92 -5.24 -14.94
CA VAL A 280 -10.77 -4.08 -14.74
C VAL A 280 -11.10 -3.87 -13.27
N ASP A 281 -11.66 -2.69 -12.96
CA ASP A 281 -12.13 -2.36 -11.62
C ASP A 281 -13.29 -3.27 -11.18
N ASN A 282 -13.36 -3.52 -9.88
CA ASN A 282 -14.38 -4.37 -9.28
C ASN A 282 -15.82 -3.88 -9.56
N ASP A 283 -16.01 -2.57 -9.72
CA ASP A 283 -17.33 -2.00 -10.02
C ASP A 283 -17.81 -2.40 -11.41
N ILE A 284 -16.94 -2.40 -12.41
CA ILE A 284 -17.24 -2.89 -13.78
C ILE A 284 -17.52 -4.39 -13.74
N LEU A 285 -16.68 -5.14 -13.05
CA LEU A 285 -16.85 -6.59 -12.93
C LEU A 285 -18.17 -6.96 -12.24
N ASN A 286 -18.55 -6.24 -11.19
CA ASN A 286 -19.84 -6.43 -10.51
C ASN A 286 -21.03 -6.07 -11.40
N LYS A 287 -20.95 -5.02 -12.23
CA LYS A 287 -21.99 -4.67 -13.20
C LYS A 287 -22.18 -5.80 -14.21
N LEU A 288 -21.09 -6.31 -14.81
CA LEU A 288 -21.14 -7.38 -15.82
C LEU A 288 -21.67 -8.70 -15.24
N SER A 289 -21.13 -9.14 -14.10
CA SER A 289 -21.55 -10.39 -13.45
C SER A 289 -22.94 -10.30 -12.84
N GLY A 290 -23.30 -9.16 -12.23
CA GLY A 290 -24.64 -8.91 -11.70
C GLY A 290 -25.70 -8.96 -12.80
N TYR A 291 -25.48 -8.25 -13.91
CA TYR A 291 -26.38 -8.30 -15.06
C TYR A 291 -26.54 -9.73 -15.63
N SER A 292 -25.42 -10.44 -15.77
CA SER A 292 -25.43 -11.83 -16.22
C SER A 292 -26.27 -12.72 -15.29
N TYR A 293 -26.09 -12.59 -13.97
CA TYR A 293 -26.80 -13.37 -12.96
C TYR A 293 -28.31 -13.08 -12.96
N ASP A 294 -28.69 -11.79 -12.89
CA ASP A 294 -30.10 -11.39 -12.84
C ASP A 294 -30.85 -11.83 -14.10
N THR A 295 -30.22 -11.67 -15.26
CA THR A 295 -30.81 -12.03 -16.54
C THR A 295 -30.96 -13.55 -16.72
N MET A 296 -29.94 -14.34 -16.26
CA MET A 296 -30.05 -15.81 -16.28
C MET A 296 -31.18 -16.33 -15.39
N LEU A 297 -31.48 -15.65 -14.28
CA LEU A 297 -32.61 -16.04 -13.43
C LEU A 297 -33.97 -15.79 -14.10
N GLN A 298 -34.05 -14.73 -14.92
CA GLN A 298 -35.29 -14.35 -15.63
C GLN A 298 -35.57 -15.22 -16.89
N PHE A 299 -34.52 -15.55 -17.63
CA PHE A 299 -34.67 -16.21 -18.94
C PHE A 299 -34.86 -17.74 -18.88
N HIS A 300 -34.84 -18.37 -17.71
CA HIS A 300 -35.12 -19.79 -17.46
C HIS A 300 -34.30 -20.84 -18.25
N THR A 301 -33.15 -20.52 -18.85
CA THR A 301 -32.29 -21.51 -19.51
C THR A 301 -31.54 -22.38 -18.49
N ARG A 302 -31.79 -23.71 -18.52
CA ARG A 302 -31.25 -24.64 -17.52
C ARG A 302 -29.74 -24.83 -17.67
N THR A 303 -29.25 -25.11 -18.86
CA THR A 303 -27.82 -25.34 -19.11
C THR A 303 -27.00 -24.09 -18.92
N ARG A 304 -27.46 -22.93 -19.44
CA ARG A 304 -26.77 -21.65 -19.24
C ARG A 304 -26.76 -21.25 -17.79
N ARG A 305 -27.85 -21.55 -17.05
CA ARG A 305 -27.86 -21.32 -15.61
C ARG A 305 -26.79 -22.13 -14.88
N LEU A 306 -26.64 -23.43 -15.25
CA LEU A 306 -25.61 -24.29 -14.64
C LEU A 306 -24.19 -23.83 -14.99
N ILE A 307 -23.91 -23.60 -16.28
CA ILE A 307 -22.61 -23.11 -16.75
C ILE A 307 -22.31 -21.71 -16.17
N GLY A 308 -23.28 -20.81 -16.21
CA GLY A 308 -23.17 -19.47 -15.69
C GLY A 308 -22.97 -19.44 -14.18
N MET A 309 -23.65 -20.29 -13.43
CA MET A 309 -23.43 -20.40 -11.97
C MET A 309 -22.02 -20.88 -11.63
N ASP A 310 -21.46 -21.83 -12.36
CA ASP A 310 -20.09 -22.27 -12.16
C ASP A 310 -19.08 -21.16 -12.48
N MET A 311 -19.26 -20.43 -13.59
CA MET A 311 -18.42 -19.29 -13.95
C MET A 311 -18.54 -18.14 -12.95
N ILE A 312 -19.77 -17.82 -12.47
CA ILE A 312 -19.99 -16.80 -11.45
C ILE A 312 -19.34 -17.22 -10.13
N LYS A 313 -19.46 -18.49 -9.74
CA LYS A 313 -18.82 -19.04 -8.56
C LYS A 313 -17.28 -18.95 -8.65
N GLU A 314 -16.72 -19.25 -9.82
CA GLU A 314 -15.29 -19.10 -10.07
C GLU A 314 -14.87 -17.63 -9.98
N THR A 315 -15.63 -16.73 -10.61
CA THR A 315 -15.40 -15.27 -10.54
C THR A 315 -15.49 -14.76 -9.09
N ASP A 316 -16.53 -15.17 -8.33
CA ASP A 316 -16.67 -14.82 -6.91
C ASP A 316 -15.50 -15.36 -6.06
N ASN A 317 -15.03 -16.57 -6.32
CA ASN A 317 -13.88 -17.13 -5.64
C ASN A 317 -12.60 -16.33 -5.92
N ILE A 318 -12.39 -15.90 -7.17
CA ILE A 318 -11.24 -15.08 -7.55
C ILE A 318 -11.33 -13.70 -6.89
N LEU A 319 -12.51 -13.06 -6.92
CA LEU A 319 -12.76 -11.79 -6.23
C LEU A 319 -12.51 -11.89 -4.73
N ARG A 320 -12.97 -12.95 -4.08
CA ARG A 320 -12.71 -13.22 -2.66
C ARG A 320 -11.21 -13.38 -2.39
N GLN A 321 -10.51 -14.10 -3.24
CA GLN A 321 -9.04 -14.24 -3.12
C GLN A 321 -8.33 -12.90 -3.29
N GLN A 322 -8.77 -12.04 -4.22
CA GLN A 322 -8.24 -10.69 -4.37
C GLN A 322 -8.47 -9.83 -3.13
N LEU A 323 -9.69 -9.83 -2.58
CA LEU A 323 -10.02 -9.12 -1.36
C LEU A 323 -9.15 -9.58 -0.18
N VAL A 324 -8.92 -10.89 -0.07
CA VAL A 324 -8.01 -11.45 0.95
C VAL A 324 -6.58 -10.96 0.74
N ARG A 325 -6.07 -10.97 -0.50
CA ARG A 325 -4.73 -10.45 -0.84
C ARG A 325 -4.61 -8.97 -0.54
N GLN A 326 -5.59 -8.15 -0.94
CA GLN A 326 -5.61 -6.71 -0.63
C GLN A 326 -5.64 -6.46 0.88
N LYS A 327 -6.45 -7.21 1.62
CA LYS A 327 -6.49 -7.14 3.09
C LYS A 327 -5.13 -7.49 3.71
N HIS A 328 -4.46 -8.51 3.20
CA HIS A 328 -3.09 -8.86 3.64
C HIS A 328 -2.09 -7.75 3.31
N GLN A 329 -2.13 -7.18 2.11
CA GLN A 329 -1.25 -6.06 1.73
C GLN A 329 -1.47 -4.84 2.62
N LEU A 330 -2.73 -4.47 2.86
CA LEU A 330 -3.08 -3.40 3.79
C LEU A 330 -2.55 -3.68 5.21
N SER A 331 -2.72 -4.91 5.71
CA SER A 331 -2.20 -5.30 7.03
C SER A 331 -0.68 -5.19 7.10
N TRP A 332 0.05 -5.63 6.07
CA TRP A 332 1.49 -5.47 5.98
C TRP A 332 1.92 -4.00 5.94
N ASN A 333 1.21 -3.16 5.19
CA ASN A 333 1.46 -1.72 5.14
C ASN A 333 1.26 -1.06 6.51
N PHE A 334 0.21 -1.44 7.24
CA PHE A 334 -0.03 -0.97 8.61
C PHE A 334 1.08 -1.41 9.58
N ILE A 335 1.55 -2.65 9.50
CA ILE A 335 2.65 -3.16 10.32
C ILE A 335 3.92 -2.37 10.01
N LEU A 336 4.24 -2.16 8.74
CA LEU A 336 5.43 -1.43 8.28
C LEU A 336 5.39 0.04 8.73
N LEU A 337 4.24 0.69 8.62
CA LEU A 337 4.02 2.06 9.11
C LEU A 337 4.17 2.15 10.64
N SER A 338 3.65 1.15 11.36
CA SER A 338 3.78 1.07 12.83
C SER A 338 5.25 0.91 13.26
N ILE A 339 6.01 0.07 12.57
CA ILE A 339 7.45 -0.10 12.83
C ILE A 339 8.20 1.21 12.54
N LEU A 340 7.89 1.87 11.42
CA LEU A 340 8.52 3.14 11.05
C LEU A 340 8.23 4.24 12.08
N SER A 341 6.97 4.32 12.56
CA SER A 341 6.59 5.28 13.59
C SER A 341 7.29 5.01 14.92
N ALA A 342 7.43 3.73 15.32
CA ALA A 342 8.17 3.34 16.52
C ALA A 342 9.66 3.73 16.42
N LEU A 343 10.29 3.49 15.27
CA LEU A 343 11.69 3.91 15.02
C LEU A 343 11.85 5.44 15.10
N LEU A 344 10.88 6.17 14.58
CA LEU A 344 10.89 7.64 14.64
C LEU A 344 10.80 8.15 16.09
N VAL A 345 9.95 7.54 16.92
CA VAL A 345 9.85 7.85 18.35
C VAL A 345 11.18 7.56 19.05
N VAL A 346 11.81 6.41 18.79
CA VAL A 346 13.13 6.08 19.36
C VAL A 346 14.19 7.10 18.94
N ALA A 347 14.21 7.50 17.66
CA ALA A 347 15.14 8.52 17.16
C ALA A 347 14.91 9.88 17.83
N LEU A 348 13.65 10.30 18.03
CA LEU A 348 13.31 11.52 18.76
C LEU A 348 13.77 11.46 20.23
N CYS A 349 13.52 10.35 20.91
CA CYS A 349 13.98 10.14 22.28
C CYS A 349 15.52 10.21 22.36
N TYR A 350 16.23 9.58 21.42
CA TYR A 350 17.68 9.66 21.35
C TYR A 350 18.18 11.08 21.11
N MET A 351 17.54 11.82 20.21
CA MET A 351 17.85 13.25 19.97
C MET A 351 17.68 14.10 21.24
N VAL A 352 16.60 13.89 21.99
CA VAL A 352 16.38 14.60 23.26
C VAL A 352 17.50 14.29 24.27
N VAL A 353 17.95 13.03 24.33
CA VAL A 353 19.08 12.65 25.21
C VAL A 353 20.38 13.36 24.79
N LEU A 354 20.65 13.42 23.47
CA LEU A 354 21.82 14.14 22.95
C LEU A 354 21.78 15.64 23.27
N ILE A 355 20.62 16.28 23.09
CA ILE A 355 20.42 17.70 23.42
C ILE A 355 20.64 17.94 24.92
N ARG A 356 20.13 17.06 25.80
CA ARG A 356 20.34 17.16 27.24
C ARG A 356 21.81 17.03 27.60
N LYS A 357 22.54 16.06 27.03
CA LYS A 357 23.99 15.90 27.22
C LYS A 357 24.77 17.14 26.73
N GLY A 358 24.41 17.67 25.56
CA GLY A 358 25.03 18.89 25.02
C GLY A 358 24.84 20.11 25.94
N ARG A 359 23.62 20.29 26.49
CA ARG A 359 23.32 21.39 27.42
C ARG A 359 24.15 21.28 28.72
N ILE A 360 24.31 20.06 29.26
CA ILE A 360 25.14 19.83 30.45
C ILE A 360 26.59 20.16 30.14
N LEU A 361 27.13 19.72 29.01
CA LEU A 361 28.51 19.98 28.61
C LEU A 361 28.75 21.47 28.43
N ASN A 362 27.86 22.20 27.74
CA ASN A 362 27.96 23.65 27.57
C ASN A 362 27.97 24.40 28.92
N ARG A 363 27.07 24.03 29.83
CA ARG A 363 27.06 24.64 31.18
C ARG A 363 28.37 24.42 31.93
N ASN A 364 28.95 23.23 31.80
CA ASN A 364 30.25 22.93 32.42
C ASN A 364 31.39 23.76 31.80
N LEU A 365 31.35 23.97 30.48
CA LEU A 365 32.31 24.79 29.76
C LEU A 365 32.21 26.27 30.14
N GLU A 366 30.99 26.81 30.22
CA GLU A 366 30.73 28.19 30.68
C GLU A 366 31.25 28.42 32.09
N ARG A 367 31.02 27.47 33.02
CA ARG A 367 31.55 27.55 34.38
C ARG A 367 33.07 27.53 34.39
N SER A 368 33.69 26.63 33.60
CA SER A 368 35.16 26.58 33.50
C SER A 368 35.75 27.90 32.98
N ASN A 369 35.12 28.48 31.95
CA ASN A 369 35.53 29.75 31.38
C ASN A 369 35.36 30.91 32.39
N SER A 370 34.23 30.93 33.14
CA SER A 370 34.00 31.95 34.18
C SER A 370 35.06 31.92 35.26
N ILE A 371 35.47 30.75 35.73
CA ILE A 371 36.52 30.59 36.73
C ILE A 371 37.87 31.04 36.15
N SER A 372 38.20 30.62 34.93
CA SER A 372 39.45 31.06 34.27
C SER A 372 39.52 32.58 34.14
N ASN A 373 38.39 33.22 33.76
CA ASN A 373 38.32 34.67 33.68
C ASN A 373 38.51 35.34 35.07
N SER A 374 37.96 34.78 36.14
CA SER A 374 38.17 35.28 37.50
C SER A 374 39.65 35.23 37.92
N TYR A 375 40.35 34.14 37.59
CA TYR A 375 41.79 34.04 37.81
C TYR A 375 42.57 35.15 37.09
N ILE A 376 42.23 35.37 35.80
CA ILE A 376 42.92 36.41 35.01
C ILE A 376 42.68 37.78 35.61
N VAL A 377 41.45 38.11 35.98
CA VAL A 377 41.13 39.42 36.62
C VAL A 377 41.89 39.58 37.92
N SER A 378 41.88 38.60 38.84
CA SER A 378 42.56 38.64 40.10
C SER A 378 44.09 38.77 39.91
N PHE A 379 44.67 38.10 38.91
CA PHE A 379 46.06 38.22 38.54
C PHE A 379 46.45 39.66 38.09
N PHE A 380 45.60 40.27 37.23
CA PHE A 380 45.79 41.64 36.77
C PHE A 380 45.66 42.66 37.90
N GLU A 381 44.76 42.48 38.84
CA GLU A 381 44.61 43.31 40.02
C GLU A 381 45.88 43.26 40.90
N LEU A 382 46.41 42.07 41.17
CA LEU A 382 47.61 41.84 41.90
C LEU A 382 48.82 42.52 41.22
N TYR A 383 48.95 42.29 39.90
CA TYR A 383 50.04 42.88 39.10
C TYR A 383 49.99 44.41 39.05
N SER A 384 48.79 44.97 38.87
CA SER A 384 48.53 46.41 38.86
C SER A 384 48.94 47.05 40.23
N SER A 385 48.53 46.37 41.30
CA SER A 385 48.90 46.79 42.65
C SER A 385 50.42 46.82 42.84
N TYR A 386 51.15 45.79 42.35
CA TYR A 386 52.62 45.74 42.39
C TYR A 386 53.27 46.88 41.60
N ILE A 387 52.80 47.16 40.37
CA ILE A 387 53.31 48.28 39.55
C ILE A 387 53.09 49.64 40.24
N ASN A 388 51.89 49.84 40.82
CA ASN A 388 51.62 51.08 41.56
C ASN A 388 52.58 51.30 42.75
N ARG A 389 52.87 50.22 43.48
CA ARG A 389 53.80 50.28 44.57
C ARG A 389 55.26 50.56 44.10
N PHE A 390 55.65 49.88 43.02
CA PHE A 390 56.96 50.11 42.41
C PHE A 390 57.09 51.53 41.88
N THR A 391 56.04 52.07 41.30
CA THR A 391 56.04 53.49 40.85
C THR A 391 56.09 54.45 42.00
N ALA A 392 55.37 54.19 43.10
CA ALA A 392 55.45 55.01 44.33
C ALA A 392 56.84 54.94 44.99
N PHE A 393 57.44 53.76 44.97
CA PHE A 393 58.84 53.58 45.44
C PHE A 393 59.83 54.41 44.58
N ARG A 394 59.72 54.28 43.22
CA ARG A 394 60.52 55.09 42.29
C ARG A 394 60.38 56.61 42.56
N SER A 395 59.12 57.04 42.75
CA SER A 395 58.86 58.47 43.05
C SER A 395 59.47 58.93 44.35
N ARG A 396 59.38 58.10 45.40
CA ARG A 396 60.01 58.39 46.70
C ARG A 396 61.56 58.50 46.61
N VAL A 397 62.18 57.56 45.91
CA VAL A 397 63.60 57.56 45.62
C VAL A 397 64.01 58.82 44.86
N ASN A 398 63.29 59.12 43.75
CA ASN A 398 63.62 60.31 42.93
C ASN A 398 63.40 61.61 43.68
N THR A 399 62.34 61.74 44.48
CA THR A 399 62.07 62.94 45.31
C THR A 399 63.15 63.15 46.38
N SER A 400 63.58 62.07 47.03
CA SER A 400 64.62 62.14 48.05
C SER A 400 66.02 62.48 47.48
N LEU A 401 66.33 61.92 46.29
CA LEU A 401 67.56 62.28 45.56
C LEU A 401 67.57 63.77 45.17
N ARG A 402 66.43 64.27 44.65
CA ARG A 402 66.30 65.70 44.29
C ARG A 402 66.47 66.66 45.51
N ARG A 403 66.12 66.18 46.71
CA ARG A 403 66.27 66.94 48.00
C ARG A 403 67.65 66.79 48.64
N GLY A 404 68.59 66.07 48.00
CA GLY A 404 69.91 65.87 48.49
C GLY A 404 70.04 64.92 49.69
N ASN A 405 68.96 64.14 49.96
CA ASN A 405 68.93 63.23 51.11
C ASN A 405 69.41 61.83 50.71
N THR A 406 70.70 61.73 50.42
CA THR A 406 71.32 60.49 49.89
C THR A 406 71.32 59.36 50.91
N ASP A 407 71.54 59.69 52.21
CA ASP A 407 71.55 58.65 53.27
C ASP A 407 70.19 57.94 53.43
N TYR A 408 69.11 58.69 53.26
CA TYR A 408 67.77 58.11 53.26
C TYR A 408 67.52 57.15 52.06
N VAL A 409 68.04 57.55 50.89
CA VAL A 409 67.90 56.68 49.68
C VAL A 409 68.76 55.44 49.82
N ILE A 410 70.01 55.54 50.31
CA ILE A 410 70.84 54.36 50.58
C ILE A 410 70.14 53.43 51.58
N GLY A 411 69.55 54.02 52.66
CA GLY A 411 68.74 53.21 53.59
C GLY A 411 67.51 52.56 53.03
N LEU A 412 66.90 53.19 52.00
CA LEU A 412 65.66 52.66 51.33
C LEU A 412 65.99 51.62 50.26
N THR A 413 67.17 51.66 49.65
CA THR A 413 67.66 50.78 48.60
C THR A 413 68.69 49.76 49.08
N ASN A 414 68.91 49.65 50.35
CA ASN A 414 69.87 48.70 50.89
C ASN A 414 69.41 47.26 50.65
N PRO A 415 70.17 46.45 49.88
CA PRO A 415 69.79 45.08 49.55
C PRO A 415 69.84 44.13 50.77
N ASP A 416 70.55 44.48 51.84
CA ASP A 416 70.67 43.68 53.07
C ASP A 416 69.48 43.89 54.03
N LYS A 417 68.54 44.74 53.69
CA LYS A 417 67.35 44.96 54.49
C LYS A 417 66.34 43.94 54.15
N ASP A 418 66.08 43.00 55.06
CA ASP A 418 64.99 42.04 54.94
C ASP A 418 63.69 42.75 54.65
N ILE A 419 62.77 42.06 53.84
CA ILE A 419 61.44 42.53 53.56
C ILE A 419 60.79 42.95 54.90
N THR A 420 60.28 44.18 54.96
CA THR A 420 59.67 44.69 56.19
C THR A 420 58.40 43.90 56.52
N ASN A 421 58.12 43.79 57.84
CA ASN A 421 56.88 43.12 58.28
C ASN A 421 55.60 43.71 57.66
N GLU A 422 55.63 44.99 57.28
CA GLU A 422 54.56 45.68 56.61
C GLU A 422 54.37 45.21 55.14
N GLU A 423 55.49 44.97 54.45
CA GLU A 423 55.44 44.45 53.03
C GLU A 423 55.00 43.02 53.01
N LEU A 424 55.47 42.18 53.92
CA LEU A 424 54.99 40.81 54.07
C LEU A 424 53.49 40.77 54.41
N LYS A 425 53.05 41.59 55.32
CA LYS A 425 51.62 41.68 55.68
C LYS A 425 50.77 42.05 54.49
N TYR A 426 51.17 43.03 53.71
CA TYR A 426 50.45 43.45 52.52
C TYR A 426 50.42 42.36 51.47
N MET A 427 51.52 41.67 51.24
CA MET A 427 51.58 40.55 50.31
C MET A 427 50.58 39.45 50.71
N TYR A 428 50.57 39.12 52.04
CA TYR A 428 49.62 38.12 52.54
C TYR A 428 48.18 38.59 52.45
N ASP A 429 47.84 39.82 52.79
CA ASP A 429 46.50 40.36 52.73
C ASP A 429 45.98 40.38 51.27
N SER A 430 46.86 40.75 50.33
CA SER A 430 46.49 40.73 48.88
C SER A 430 46.32 39.33 48.35
N PHE A 431 47.16 38.37 48.72
CA PHE A 431 47.05 36.97 48.35
C PHE A 431 45.80 36.34 48.94
N ASP A 432 45.59 36.54 50.27
CA ASP A 432 44.46 35.98 50.98
C ASP A 432 43.11 36.42 50.34
N LYS A 433 42.98 37.73 50.06
CA LYS A 433 41.86 38.31 49.43
C LYS A 433 41.62 37.70 48.04
N ALA A 434 42.58 37.71 47.15
CA ALA A 434 42.49 37.19 45.81
C ALA A 434 42.16 35.68 45.80
N PHE A 435 42.74 34.92 46.74
CA PHE A 435 42.47 33.49 46.85
C PHE A 435 41.07 33.21 47.37
N LEU A 436 40.60 33.93 48.39
CA LEU A 436 39.24 33.73 48.94
C LEU A 436 38.14 34.24 48.03
N ASP A 437 38.39 35.26 47.21
CA ASP A 437 37.49 35.71 46.16
C ASP A 437 37.25 34.59 45.10
N ILE A 438 38.27 33.76 44.85
CA ILE A 438 38.22 32.63 43.93
C ILE A 438 37.65 31.37 44.63
N PHE A 439 38.02 31.13 45.87
CA PHE A 439 37.64 29.98 46.69
C PHE A 439 36.95 30.40 47.99
N PRO A 440 35.72 30.95 47.93
CA PRO A 440 35.07 31.52 49.09
C PRO A 440 34.77 30.50 50.20
N THR A 441 34.57 29.22 49.83
CA THR A 441 34.29 28.12 50.79
C THR A 441 35.51 27.35 51.25
N PHE A 442 36.73 27.78 50.85
CA PHE A 442 37.97 27.04 51.11
C PHE A 442 38.24 26.76 52.62
N ILE A 443 37.92 27.68 53.46
CA ILE A 443 38.13 27.53 54.90
C ILE A 443 37.21 26.52 55.51
N GLU A 444 35.93 26.56 55.10
CA GLU A 444 34.89 25.63 55.52
C GLU A 444 35.19 24.22 55.00
N ASP A 445 35.48 24.11 53.71
CA ASP A 445 35.82 22.84 53.06
C ASP A 445 37.10 22.22 53.65
N PHE A 446 38.12 23.03 53.98
CA PHE A 446 39.33 22.57 54.62
C PHE A 446 39.05 22.03 56.02
N ASN A 447 38.30 22.79 56.84
CA ASN A 447 37.90 22.39 58.20
C ASN A 447 37.05 21.12 58.21
N ALA A 448 36.25 20.86 57.16
CA ALA A 448 35.46 19.61 57.03
C ALA A 448 36.35 18.34 56.95
N HIS A 449 37.63 18.49 56.61
CA HIS A 449 38.62 17.41 56.52
C HIS A 449 39.48 17.27 57.78
N LEU A 450 39.28 18.14 58.75
CA LEU A 450 39.99 18.10 60.04
C LEU A 450 39.08 17.49 61.12
N LYS A 451 39.70 16.84 62.14
CA LYS A 451 39.01 16.41 63.36
C LYS A 451 38.40 17.62 64.08
N PRO A 452 37.19 17.51 64.64
CA PRO A 452 36.46 18.64 65.22
C PRO A 452 37.27 19.49 66.23
N GLU A 453 38.11 18.85 67.01
CA GLU A 453 39.00 19.52 68.03
C GLU A 453 40.13 20.27 67.39
N PHE A 454 40.46 20.09 66.12
CA PHE A 454 41.55 20.72 65.41
C PHE A 454 41.14 21.67 64.29
N GLN A 455 39.86 22.00 64.21
CA GLN A 455 39.36 22.95 63.23
C GLN A 455 39.96 24.32 63.43
N ILE A 456 40.33 24.96 62.32
CA ILE A 456 40.99 26.28 62.32
C ILE A 456 39.92 27.36 62.42
N ILE A 457 39.82 28.03 63.54
CA ILE A 457 38.95 29.18 63.78
C ILE A 457 39.67 30.44 63.42
N ILE A 458 39.22 31.18 62.43
CA ILE A 458 39.83 32.46 61.99
C ILE A 458 38.96 33.61 62.50
N LYS A 459 39.58 34.62 63.15
CA LYS A 459 38.86 35.79 63.67
C LYS A 459 38.37 36.74 62.56
N ASP A 460 39.07 36.75 61.41
CA ASP A 460 38.75 37.57 60.25
C ASP A 460 38.65 36.66 59.00
N ALA A 461 37.45 36.43 58.55
CA ALA A 461 37.14 35.52 57.41
C ALA A 461 37.81 35.95 56.09
N SER A 462 38.34 37.16 56.01
CA SER A 462 39.10 37.70 54.85
C SER A 462 40.59 37.37 54.85
N ARG A 463 41.08 36.66 55.88
CA ARG A 463 42.54 36.39 56.05
C ARG A 463 42.77 34.90 56.29
N LEU A 464 43.83 34.40 55.67
CA LEU A 464 44.32 33.05 55.90
C LEU A 464 45.43 33.07 56.96
N ASN A 465 45.49 32.03 57.81
CA ASN A 465 46.68 31.84 58.68
C ASN A 465 47.79 31.13 57.87
N THR A 466 48.94 30.98 58.48
CA THR A 466 50.14 30.35 57.89
C THR A 466 49.83 28.94 57.33
N GLU A 467 49.04 28.15 58.07
CA GLU A 467 48.70 26.80 57.66
C GLU A 467 47.82 26.83 56.40
N LEU A 468 46.78 27.64 56.42
CA LEU A 468 45.85 27.75 55.30
C LEU A 468 46.50 28.34 54.02
N ARG A 469 47.47 29.33 54.18
CA ARG A 469 48.18 29.84 52.99
C ARG A 469 49.03 28.77 52.31
N ILE A 470 49.72 27.92 53.10
CA ILE A 470 50.45 26.78 52.53
C ILE A 470 49.56 25.87 51.74
N PHE A 471 48.42 25.54 52.28
CA PHE A 471 47.45 24.67 51.58
C PHE A 471 46.69 25.38 50.45
N ALA A 472 46.54 26.69 50.51
CA ALA A 472 46.04 27.49 49.41
C ALA A 472 47.03 27.46 48.23
N MET A 473 48.37 27.50 48.46
CA MET A 473 49.37 27.31 47.39
C MET A 473 49.25 25.90 46.77
N ILE A 474 49.09 24.86 47.58
CA ILE A 474 48.89 23.48 47.08
C ILE A 474 47.62 23.39 46.24
N ARG A 475 46.56 24.08 46.66
CA ARG A 475 45.32 24.22 45.95
C ARG A 475 45.45 24.84 44.57
N LEU A 476 46.36 25.83 44.44
CA LEU A 476 46.73 26.48 43.18
C LEU A 476 47.70 25.64 42.33
N GLY A 477 47.96 24.37 42.73
CA GLY A 477 48.84 23.45 42.00
C GLY A 477 50.32 23.56 42.33
N ILE A 478 50.75 24.42 43.31
CA ILE A 478 52.14 24.57 43.76
C ILE A 478 52.33 23.58 44.90
N THR A 479 52.81 22.37 44.58
CA THR A 479 52.96 21.28 45.57
C THR A 479 54.38 21.19 46.20
N ASP A 480 55.38 21.78 45.55
CA ASP A 480 56.77 21.77 46.02
C ASP A 480 56.96 22.67 47.24
N SER A 481 57.44 22.08 48.33
CA SER A 481 57.61 22.80 49.62
C SER A 481 58.66 23.88 49.56
N SER A 482 59.73 23.74 48.73
CA SER A 482 60.78 24.75 48.59
C SER A 482 60.24 25.98 47.88
N ARG A 483 59.46 25.76 46.83
CA ARG A 483 58.80 26.82 46.06
C ARG A 483 57.68 27.53 46.86
N ILE A 484 56.95 26.81 47.71
CA ILE A 484 55.98 27.40 48.63
C ILE A 484 56.68 28.29 49.66
N ALA A 485 57.80 27.81 50.20
CA ALA A 485 58.61 28.54 51.16
C ALA A 485 59.16 29.84 50.55
N GLU A 486 59.69 29.78 49.34
CA GLU A 486 60.16 30.93 48.57
C GLU A 486 59.06 31.97 48.34
N LEU A 487 57.93 31.54 47.82
CA LEU A 487 56.80 32.43 47.48
C LEU A 487 56.12 33.07 48.68
N LEU A 488 56.08 32.38 49.82
CA LEU A 488 55.46 32.87 51.05
C LEU A 488 56.49 33.47 52.03
N HIS A 489 57.75 33.54 51.66
CA HIS A 489 58.85 33.98 52.53
C HIS A 489 58.92 33.28 53.88
N TYR A 490 58.60 31.94 53.84
CA TYR A 490 58.72 31.07 55.00
C TYR A 490 60.03 30.25 54.94
N SER A 491 60.50 29.76 56.10
CA SER A 491 61.58 28.75 56.07
C SER A 491 61.00 27.42 55.49
N ILE A 492 61.80 26.67 54.72
CA ILE A 492 61.42 25.35 54.22
C ILE A 492 61.01 24.46 55.38
N LYS A 493 61.67 24.54 56.50
CA LYS A 493 61.32 23.78 57.71
C LYS A 493 59.96 24.16 58.25
N THR A 494 59.53 25.41 58.16
CA THR A 494 58.20 25.89 58.55
C THR A 494 57.14 25.22 57.69
N VAL A 495 57.35 25.20 56.37
CA VAL A 495 56.38 24.58 55.43
C VAL A 495 56.21 23.07 55.71
N TYR A 496 57.34 22.35 55.88
CA TYR A 496 57.27 20.92 56.20
C TYR A 496 56.59 20.65 57.53
N ASN A 497 56.94 21.41 58.59
CA ASN A 497 56.30 21.22 59.91
C ASN A 497 54.80 21.48 59.87
N LYS A 498 54.35 22.52 59.16
CA LYS A 498 52.92 22.86 59.04
C LYS A 498 52.17 21.82 58.23
N ARG A 499 52.72 21.32 57.13
CA ARG A 499 52.15 20.22 56.34
C ARG A 499 52.02 18.93 57.18
N SER A 500 53.07 18.56 57.90
CA SER A 500 53.09 17.40 58.78
C SER A 500 52.08 17.54 59.92
N SER A 501 52.00 18.72 60.52
CA SER A 501 51.02 19.01 61.60
C SER A 501 49.56 18.86 61.13
N ILE A 502 49.19 19.36 59.94
CA ILE A 502 47.84 19.23 59.38
C ILE A 502 47.58 17.79 59.04
N ASN A 503 48.54 17.05 58.43
CA ASN A 503 48.34 15.65 58.10
C ASN A 503 48.02 14.76 59.33
N ALA A 504 48.57 15.08 60.47
CA ALA A 504 48.29 14.39 61.74
C ALA A 504 46.88 14.69 62.31
N ARG A 505 46.26 15.77 61.89
CA ARG A 505 44.95 16.27 62.37
C ARG A 505 43.77 15.92 61.44
N LEU A 506 44.03 15.22 60.33
CA LEU A 506 42.97 14.83 59.35
C LEU A 506 42.03 13.83 60.00
N CYS A 507 40.74 13.95 59.66
CA CYS A 507 39.71 12.95 59.91
C CYS A 507 39.49 11.99 58.71
N VAL A 508 40.16 12.25 57.57
CA VAL A 508 40.13 11.48 56.34
C VAL A 508 41.53 10.94 55.99
N THR A 509 41.63 10.03 55.03
CA THR A 509 42.95 9.55 54.57
C THR A 509 43.73 10.67 53.89
N ARG A 510 45.08 10.58 53.97
CA ARG A 510 45.97 11.56 53.29
C ARG A 510 45.66 11.64 51.78
N GLU A 511 45.38 10.51 51.14
CA GLU A 511 45.06 10.47 49.71
C GLU A 511 43.75 11.18 49.37
N GLU A 512 42.72 11.05 50.22
CA GLU A 512 41.46 11.77 50.07
C GLU A 512 41.63 13.27 50.22
N PHE A 513 42.44 13.68 51.21
CA PHE A 513 42.74 15.08 51.44
C PHE A 513 43.61 15.69 50.30
N GLU A 514 44.59 14.96 49.78
CA GLU A 514 45.36 15.39 48.61
C GLU A 514 44.46 15.46 47.36
N LYS A 515 43.53 14.52 47.13
CA LYS A 515 42.50 14.60 46.09
C LYS A 515 41.59 15.82 46.26
N PHE A 516 41.19 16.13 47.48
CA PHE A 516 40.45 17.37 47.76
C PHE A 516 41.25 18.60 47.37
N LEU A 517 42.51 18.67 47.70
CA LEU A 517 43.37 19.81 47.36
C LEU A 517 43.64 19.94 45.86
N VAL A 518 43.81 18.83 45.14
CA VAL A 518 44.22 18.82 43.71
C VAL A 518 43.01 18.70 42.76
N ASN A 519 41.97 17.94 43.13
CA ASN A 519 40.84 17.66 42.27
C ASN A 519 39.74 18.73 42.22
N TYR A 520 39.97 19.91 42.75
CA TYR A 520 38.98 20.98 42.65
C TYR A 520 38.96 21.73 41.30
N LEU A 521 39.62 21.19 40.31
CA LEU A 521 39.26 21.43 38.91
C LEU A 521 37.97 20.69 38.55
N ASN A 522 37.47 19.78 39.41
CA ASN A 522 36.17 19.17 39.36
C ASN A 522 35.23 19.84 40.38
N PHE A 523 34.43 20.77 39.90
CA PHE A 523 33.40 21.62 40.49
C PHE A 523 32.65 21.06 41.72
N PRO A 524 32.34 21.88 42.73
CA PRO A 524 31.40 21.53 43.78
C PRO A 524 30.01 21.46 43.18
N GLY A 525 29.40 20.26 43.10
CA GLY A 525 28.04 20.10 42.66
C GLY A 525 27.70 18.81 41.94
N LYS A 526 28.46 17.70 42.13
CA LYS A 526 27.89 16.38 41.92
C LYS A 526 27.71 15.70 43.27
N PRO A 527 26.47 15.35 43.67
CA PRO A 527 26.30 14.30 44.64
C PRO A 527 26.91 13.03 44.01
N SER A 528 27.75 12.34 44.75
CA SER A 528 28.21 11.00 44.42
C SER A 528 26.98 10.14 44.13
N ALA A 529 26.83 9.72 42.88
CA ALA A 529 25.91 8.65 42.55
C ALA A 529 26.49 7.36 43.18
N SER A 530 25.83 6.91 44.22
CA SER A 530 25.89 5.53 44.69
C SER A 530 25.25 4.59 43.65
#